data_211660e4b9c3e717b2c4ec01264d032c
#
_entry.id   211660e4b9c3e717b2c4ec01264d032c
#
_cell.length_a   1.000
_cell.length_b   1.000
_cell.length_c   1.000
_cell.angle_alpha   90.00
_cell.angle_beta   90.00
_cell.angle_gamma   90.00
#
_symmetry.space_group_name_H-M   'P 1'
#
loop_
_entity.id
_entity.type
_entity.pdbx_description
1 polymer ?
#
loop_
_entity_poly.entity_id
_entity_poly.type
_entity_poly.pdbx_seq_one_letter_code
_entity_poly.pdbx_strand_id
1 'polypeptide(L)'
;MTEPTSHSARPEVRHSPAAVSIDALMRQWARQEAAPAGVAYVVDREISARRRGGELWQHLDAIAVAVLARPQAIDIASVDLLWIAASLGAADALGTLTQRDHGCIWPDRVEADPGLDVAITAVDELGPGRIDRAVLIVRVAPSAAVGAATEVATALVDSLRSASALLDDPDQLVRRYNDRCVNIGQNTSASLLPRGSVRGIATGIDPSGALVITSPTGLAESIAVPILDQLHAID
;
A
#
# COMPACT_ATOMS: atom_id res chain seq x y z
N MET A 1 11.77 26.67 36.37
CA MET A 1 12.23 25.59 35.47
C MET A 1 11.12 25.33 34.49
N THR A 2 11.23 25.93 33.30
CA THR A 2 10.22 25.80 32.24
C THR A 2 10.63 24.58 31.38
N GLU A 3 9.82 23.55 31.39
CA GLU A 3 10.01 22.40 30.52
C GLU A 3 9.91 22.86 29.04
N PRO A 4 10.83 22.47 28.17
CA PRO A 4 10.69 22.75 26.75
C PRO A 4 9.54 21.88 26.21
N THR A 5 8.44 22.51 25.82
CA THR A 5 7.39 21.90 24.99
C THR A 5 8.03 21.47 23.68
N SER A 6 8.34 20.20 23.59
CA SER A 6 8.76 19.55 22.35
C SER A 6 7.60 19.62 21.34
N HIS A 7 7.55 20.68 20.55
CA HIS A 7 6.77 20.66 19.31
C HIS A 7 7.45 19.64 18.41
N SER A 8 6.88 18.45 18.35
CA SER A 8 7.26 17.47 17.32
C SER A 8 7.00 18.12 15.97
N ALA A 9 8.07 18.61 15.32
CA ALA A 9 7.97 19.17 13.99
C ALA A 9 7.35 18.14 13.06
N ARG A 10 6.37 18.55 12.24
CA ARG A 10 5.74 17.66 11.25
C ARG A 10 6.84 17.09 10.34
N PRO A 11 6.86 15.76 10.08
CA PRO A 11 7.92 15.17 9.25
C PRO A 11 8.02 15.84 7.89
N GLU A 12 9.25 16.00 7.37
CA GLU A 12 9.55 16.68 6.11
C GLU A 12 8.81 16.01 4.93
N VAL A 13 8.37 16.85 3.96
CA VAL A 13 7.82 16.43 2.68
C VAL A 13 8.67 17.05 1.59
N ARG A 14 9.24 16.24 0.69
CA ARG A 14 9.94 16.69 -0.51
C ARG A 14 9.04 16.52 -1.73
N HIS A 15 9.22 17.41 -2.71
CA HIS A 15 8.43 17.39 -3.94
C HIS A 15 9.35 17.52 -5.16
N SER A 16 9.02 16.77 -6.21
CA SER A 16 9.64 16.89 -7.52
C SER A 16 8.59 16.87 -8.63
N PRO A 17 8.68 17.76 -9.62
CA PRO A 17 7.73 17.78 -10.73
C PRO A 17 7.85 16.54 -11.63
N ALA A 18 9.01 15.89 -11.65
CA ALA A 18 9.22 14.64 -12.34
C ALA A 18 10.36 13.82 -11.71
N ALA A 19 10.26 12.51 -11.81
CA ALA A 19 11.31 11.59 -11.40
C ALA A 19 11.31 10.33 -12.29
N VAL A 20 12.44 9.63 -12.32
CA VAL A 20 12.49 8.32 -12.97
C VAL A 20 11.71 7.30 -12.14
N SER A 21 11.96 7.27 -10.83
CA SER A 21 11.29 6.38 -9.87
C SER A 21 11.25 7.04 -8.49
N ILE A 22 10.07 7.12 -7.90
CA ILE A 22 9.88 7.60 -6.53
C ILE A 22 10.54 6.66 -5.51
N ASP A 23 10.55 5.36 -5.81
CA ASP A 23 11.19 4.32 -4.99
C ASP A 23 12.69 4.64 -4.81
N ALA A 24 13.37 4.99 -5.93
CA ALA A 24 14.80 5.30 -5.92
C ALA A 24 15.10 6.56 -5.09
N LEU A 25 14.27 7.61 -5.24
CA LEU A 25 14.41 8.85 -4.47
C LEU A 25 14.26 8.60 -2.97
N MET A 26 13.21 7.88 -2.58
CA MET A 26 12.92 7.61 -1.19
C MET A 26 13.95 6.68 -0.56
N ARG A 27 14.40 5.65 -1.30
CA ARG A 27 15.47 4.75 -0.87
C ARG A 27 16.79 5.49 -0.64
N GLN A 28 17.14 6.41 -1.53
CA GLN A 28 18.32 7.25 -1.39
C GLN A 28 18.22 8.09 -0.12
N TRP A 29 17.11 8.79 0.08
CA TRP A 29 16.89 9.63 1.26
C TRP A 29 16.93 8.82 2.56
N ALA A 30 16.24 7.70 2.61
CA ALA A 30 16.21 6.83 3.78
C ALA A 30 17.58 6.28 4.19
N ARG A 31 18.47 6.03 3.20
CA ARG A 31 19.82 5.48 3.44
C ARG A 31 20.85 6.53 3.79
N GLN A 32 20.87 7.65 3.05
CA GLN A 32 21.94 8.65 3.17
C GLN A 32 21.74 9.60 4.34
N GLU A 33 20.50 9.93 4.69
CA GLU A 33 20.21 11.00 5.64
C GLU A 33 19.59 10.48 6.94
N ALA A 34 19.58 9.16 7.17
CA ALA A 34 18.92 8.54 8.33
C ALA A 34 17.50 9.11 8.58
N ALA A 35 16.75 9.34 7.51
CA ALA A 35 15.46 10.01 7.51
C ALA A 35 14.51 9.41 8.57
N PRO A 36 13.79 10.22 9.37
CA PRO A 36 12.88 9.73 10.39
C PRO A 36 11.62 9.09 9.79
N ALA A 37 10.86 8.36 10.61
CA ALA A 37 9.54 7.88 10.21
C ALA A 37 8.63 9.02 9.77
N GLY A 38 7.77 8.76 8.79
CA GLY A 38 6.78 9.70 8.30
C GLY A 38 7.29 10.76 7.33
N VAL A 39 8.60 10.82 6.99
CA VAL A 39 9.04 11.66 5.87
C VAL A 39 8.39 11.17 4.59
N ALA A 40 8.08 12.09 3.68
CA ALA A 40 7.36 11.77 2.46
C ALA A 40 8.00 12.40 1.22
N TYR A 41 7.86 11.74 0.09
CA TYR A 41 8.19 12.27 -1.22
C TYR A 41 6.95 12.31 -2.10
N VAL A 42 6.78 13.41 -2.85
CA VAL A 42 5.70 13.60 -3.82
C VAL A 42 6.33 13.79 -5.20
N VAL A 43 5.80 13.11 -6.20
CA VAL A 43 6.24 13.24 -7.60
C VAL A 43 5.01 13.42 -8.47
N ASP A 44 4.96 14.52 -9.26
CA ASP A 44 3.82 14.80 -10.13
C ASP A 44 3.81 13.89 -11.36
N ARG A 45 5.00 13.49 -11.83
CA ARG A 45 5.13 12.57 -12.98
C ARG A 45 6.29 11.61 -12.81
N GLU A 46 5.98 10.33 -12.77
CA GLU A 46 6.96 9.26 -12.69
C GLU A 46 7.16 8.60 -14.05
N ILE A 47 8.44 8.52 -14.54
CA ILE A 47 8.76 8.04 -15.88
C ILE A 47 8.73 6.50 -15.96
N SER A 48 9.14 5.84 -14.89
CA SER A 48 9.28 4.37 -14.83
C SER A 48 8.56 3.80 -13.63
N ALA A 49 7.28 4.19 -13.46
CA ALA A 49 6.41 3.63 -12.42
C ALA A 49 6.25 2.12 -12.60
N ARG A 50 6.45 1.36 -11.53
CA ARG A 50 6.32 -0.11 -11.57
C ARG A 50 5.22 -0.59 -10.63
N ARG A 51 4.49 -1.60 -11.10
CA ARG A 51 3.55 -2.37 -10.30
C ARG A 51 4.29 -3.52 -9.59
N ARG A 52 3.57 -4.24 -8.74
CA ARG A 52 4.00 -5.54 -8.24
C ARG A 52 4.39 -6.45 -9.41
N GLY A 53 5.43 -7.26 -9.25
CA GLY A 53 5.99 -8.08 -10.35
C GLY A 53 6.90 -7.31 -11.32
N GLY A 54 7.10 -6.00 -11.15
CA GLY A 54 8.03 -5.19 -11.95
C GLY A 54 7.49 -4.69 -13.28
N GLU A 55 6.22 -4.93 -13.60
CA GLU A 55 5.56 -4.41 -14.80
C GLU A 55 5.47 -2.87 -14.77
N LEU A 56 5.63 -2.24 -15.93
CA LEU A 56 5.47 -0.79 -16.03
C LEU A 56 3.99 -0.41 -15.91
N TRP A 57 3.70 0.58 -15.08
CA TRP A 57 2.39 1.20 -15.03
C TRP A 57 2.30 2.34 -16.05
N GLN A 58 1.31 2.29 -16.94
CA GLN A 58 1.27 3.14 -18.12
C GLN A 58 0.67 4.55 -17.90
N HIS A 59 0.25 4.89 -16.68
CA HIS A 59 -0.30 6.22 -16.35
C HIS A 59 0.82 7.18 -15.97
N LEU A 60 1.44 7.81 -16.97
CA LEU A 60 2.59 8.73 -16.78
C LEU A 60 2.23 10.00 -16.01
N ASP A 61 0.95 10.42 -16.03
CA ASP A 61 0.48 11.63 -15.33
C ASP A 61 -0.11 11.33 -13.95
N ALA A 62 0.20 10.16 -13.40
CA ALA A 62 -0.22 9.79 -12.05
C ALA A 62 0.61 10.54 -11.01
N ILE A 63 -0.08 11.04 -9.99
CA ILE A 63 0.60 11.55 -8.78
C ILE A 63 1.11 10.35 -7.99
N ALA A 64 2.41 10.36 -7.70
CA ALA A 64 3.04 9.37 -6.86
C ALA A 64 3.40 9.98 -5.50
N VAL A 65 3.10 9.26 -4.43
CA VAL A 65 3.46 9.61 -3.05
C VAL A 65 4.13 8.41 -2.39
N ALA A 66 5.24 8.67 -1.72
CA ALA A 66 5.95 7.68 -0.92
C ALA A 66 6.10 8.18 0.52
N VAL A 67 5.89 7.31 1.49
CA VAL A 67 6.08 7.58 2.92
C VAL A 67 7.03 6.54 3.50
N LEU A 68 8.03 6.99 4.27
CA LEU A 68 8.91 6.11 5.01
C LEU A 68 8.25 5.63 6.30
N ALA A 69 7.95 4.35 6.37
CA ALA A 69 7.51 3.67 7.58
C ALA A 69 8.71 3.12 8.37
N ARG A 70 8.64 3.18 9.71
CA ARG A 70 9.59 2.56 10.63
C ARG A 70 8.84 1.78 11.69
N PRO A 71 8.27 0.62 11.32
CA PRO A 71 7.56 -0.24 12.27
C PRO A 71 8.50 -0.80 13.33
N GLN A 72 7.94 -1.24 14.46
CA GLN A 72 8.68 -1.95 15.51
C GLN A 72 9.04 -3.38 15.06
N ALA A 73 9.79 -3.48 13.97
CA ALA A 73 10.34 -4.70 13.40
C ALA A 73 9.30 -5.79 13.08
N ILE A 74 8.68 -5.67 11.91
CA ILE A 74 7.82 -6.70 11.33
C ILE A 74 8.66 -7.94 10.95
N ASP A 75 8.17 -9.14 11.26
CA ASP A 75 8.74 -10.37 10.75
C ASP A 75 8.59 -10.43 9.22
N ILE A 76 9.59 -10.95 8.51
CA ILE A 76 9.53 -11.09 7.06
C ILE A 76 8.33 -11.96 6.60
N ALA A 77 7.88 -12.89 7.43
CA ALA A 77 6.68 -13.67 7.17
C ALA A 77 5.38 -12.85 7.18
N SER A 78 5.42 -11.63 7.73
CA SER A 78 4.30 -10.70 7.80
C SER A 78 4.51 -9.47 6.90
N VAL A 79 5.32 -9.58 5.87
CA VAL A 79 5.59 -8.51 4.89
C VAL A 79 4.32 -7.98 4.22
N ASP A 80 3.31 -8.82 4.09
CA ASP A 80 2.04 -8.48 3.46
C ASP A 80 1.29 -7.38 4.22
N LEU A 81 1.54 -7.19 5.52
CA LEU A 81 1.03 -6.06 6.30
C LEU A 81 1.40 -4.71 5.70
N LEU A 82 2.57 -4.59 5.07
CA LEU A 82 3.00 -3.36 4.41
C LEU A 82 2.13 -3.04 3.19
N TRP A 83 1.74 -4.06 2.42
CA TRP A 83 0.90 -3.92 1.24
C TRP A 83 -0.51 -3.48 1.62
N ILE A 84 -1.10 -4.13 2.62
CA ILE A 84 -2.44 -3.76 3.09
C ILE A 84 -2.46 -2.40 3.76
N ALA A 85 -1.38 -1.99 4.45
CA ALA A 85 -1.25 -0.63 5.00
C ALA A 85 -1.20 0.43 3.89
N ALA A 86 -0.41 0.20 2.82
CA ALA A 86 -0.34 1.11 1.69
C ALA A 86 -1.70 1.26 0.99
N SER A 87 -2.39 0.13 0.73
CA SER A 87 -3.70 0.13 0.07
C SER A 87 -4.78 0.78 0.94
N LEU A 88 -4.79 0.51 2.25
CA LEU A 88 -5.71 1.15 3.19
C LEU A 88 -5.49 2.66 3.24
N GLY A 89 -4.23 3.11 3.31
CA GLY A 89 -3.89 4.54 3.27
C GLY A 89 -4.33 5.23 1.99
N ALA A 90 -4.21 4.55 0.84
CA ALA A 90 -4.71 5.06 -0.44
C ALA A 90 -6.25 5.18 -0.46
N ALA A 91 -6.96 4.14 0.00
CA ALA A 91 -8.42 4.14 0.07
C ALA A 91 -8.95 5.22 1.03
N ASP A 92 -8.32 5.42 2.19
CA ASP A 92 -8.68 6.47 3.16
C ASP A 92 -8.48 7.88 2.57
N ALA A 93 -7.36 8.12 1.86
CA ALA A 93 -7.09 9.41 1.22
C ALA A 93 -8.13 9.72 0.14
N LEU A 94 -8.39 8.76 -0.75
CA LEU A 94 -9.37 8.92 -1.82
C LEU A 94 -10.78 9.07 -1.27
N GLY A 95 -11.14 8.33 -0.21
CA GLY A 95 -12.41 8.46 0.48
C GLY A 95 -12.62 9.85 1.05
N THR A 96 -11.57 10.44 1.64
CA THR A 96 -11.61 11.82 2.16
C THR A 96 -11.83 12.84 1.04
N LEU A 97 -11.16 12.68 -0.10
CA LEU A 97 -11.25 13.60 -1.23
C LEU A 97 -12.58 13.51 -1.98
N THR A 98 -13.08 12.31 -2.16
CA THR A 98 -14.27 12.05 -2.98
C THR A 98 -15.57 12.00 -2.18
N GLN A 99 -15.47 11.93 -0.83
CA GLN A 99 -16.59 11.66 0.08
C GLN A 99 -17.34 10.35 -0.25
N ARG A 100 -16.61 9.34 -0.75
CA ARG A 100 -17.12 8.02 -1.12
C ARG A 100 -16.21 6.94 -0.54
N ASP A 101 -16.76 5.79 -0.24
CA ASP A 101 -15.96 4.64 0.13
C ASP A 101 -15.23 4.06 -1.09
N HIS A 102 -13.96 3.72 -0.88
CA HIS A 102 -13.12 3.05 -1.87
C HIS A 102 -12.77 1.66 -1.38
N GLY A 103 -12.90 0.68 -2.27
CA GLY A 103 -12.58 -0.71 -2.00
C GLY A 103 -11.08 -0.99 -2.17
N CYS A 104 -10.54 -1.86 -1.32
CA CYS A 104 -9.18 -2.39 -1.48
C CYS A 104 -9.25 -3.73 -2.20
N ILE A 105 -8.55 -3.85 -3.33
CA ILE A 105 -8.32 -5.13 -4.01
C ILE A 105 -6.94 -5.64 -3.58
N TRP A 106 -6.94 -6.72 -2.84
CA TRP A 106 -5.71 -7.31 -2.34
C TRP A 106 -4.80 -7.76 -3.50
N PRO A 107 -3.48 -7.52 -3.42
CA PRO A 107 -2.78 -6.82 -2.35
C PRO A 107 -2.55 -5.32 -2.63
N ASP A 108 -2.66 -4.86 -3.87
CA ASP A 108 -1.94 -3.68 -4.37
C ASP A 108 -2.80 -2.70 -5.18
N ARG A 109 -4.14 -2.80 -5.13
CA ARG A 109 -5.04 -1.91 -5.89
C ARG A 109 -6.13 -1.30 -5.03
N VAL A 110 -6.61 -0.14 -5.46
CA VAL A 110 -7.80 0.52 -4.89
C VAL A 110 -8.75 0.83 -6.04
N GLU A 111 -10.03 0.50 -5.85
CA GLU A 111 -11.09 0.79 -6.83
C GLU A 111 -12.10 1.82 -6.29
N ALA A 112 -12.65 2.61 -7.20
CA ALA A 112 -13.74 3.54 -6.91
C ALA A 112 -15.12 2.89 -7.09
N ASP A 113 -15.26 2.15 -8.20
CA ASP A 113 -16.44 1.37 -8.56
C ASP A 113 -15.94 -0.02 -9.03
N PRO A 114 -16.77 -1.07 -8.99
CA PRO A 114 -16.35 -2.41 -9.39
C PRO A 114 -15.68 -2.44 -10.76
N GLY A 115 -14.41 -2.88 -10.78
CA GLY A 115 -13.59 -2.97 -11.98
C GLY A 115 -12.90 -1.68 -12.43
N LEU A 116 -13.04 -0.56 -11.70
CA LEU A 116 -12.36 0.70 -11.98
C LEU A 116 -11.21 0.94 -10.98
N ASP A 117 -10.02 0.47 -11.31
CA ASP A 117 -8.81 0.73 -10.53
C ASP A 117 -8.43 2.21 -10.57
N VAL A 118 -8.37 2.86 -9.43
CA VAL A 118 -8.05 4.29 -9.31
C VAL A 118 -6.69 4.56 -8.70
N ALA A 119 -6.15 3.60 -7.94
CA ALA A 119 -4.81 3.67 -7.43
C ALA A 119 -4.14 2.30 -7.41
N ILE A 120 -2.81 2.32 -7.52
CA ILE A 120 -1.96 1.16 -7.25
C ILE A 120 -1.00 1.49 -6.13
N THR A 121 -0.61 0.45 -5.40
CA THR A 121 0.37 0.55 -4.34
C THR A 121 1.62 -0.25 -4.65
N ALA A 122 2.72 0.08 -4.00
CA ALA A 122 3.96 -0.67 -4.02
C ALA A 122 4.64 -0.56 -2.66
N VAL A 123 5.50 -1.50 -2.36
CA VAL A 123 6.27 -1.53 -1.12
C VAL A 123 7.71 -1.81 -1.45
N ASP A 124 8.63 -1.11 -0.77
CA ASP A 124 10.06 -1.35 -0.85
C ASP A 124 10.60 -1.57 0.58
N GLU A 125 11.11 -2.74 0.82
CA GLU A 125 11.73 -3.12 2.10
C GLU A 125 13.19 -2.71 2.10
N LEU A 126 13.64 -2.06 3.18
CA LEU A 126 14.96 -1.46 3.23
C LEU A 126 15.96 -2.21 4.12
N GLY A 127 15.79 -3.51 4.34
CA GLY A 127 16.72 -4.30 5.15
C GLY A 127 16.52 -5.81 5.02
N PRO A 128 17.54 -6.61 5.36
CA PRO A 128 17.43 -8.07 5.40
C PRO A 128 16.80 -8.54 6.72
N GLY A 129 16.03 -9.61 6.67
CA GLY A 129 15.47 -10.28 7.85
C GLY A 129 14.24 -9.56 8.41
N ARG A 130 14.36 -8.97 9.62
CA ARG A 130 13.25 -8.18 10.19
C ARG A 130 13.16 -6.82 9.49
N ILE A 131 11.92 -6.42 9.22
CA ILE A 131 11.63 -5.16 8.52
C ILE A 131 11.44 -4.08 9.57
N ASP A 132 12.43 -3.22 9.73
CA ASP A 132 12.41 -2.03 10.58
C ASP A 132 12.25 -0.73 9.77
N ARG A 133 12.27 -0.86 8.45
CA ARG A 133 12.10 0.25 7.49
C ARG A 133 11.44 -0.26 6.23
N ALA A 134 10.42 0.47 5.78
CA ALA A 134 9.78 0.22 4.50
C ALA A 134 9.31 1.53 3.86
N VAL A 135 9.22 1.56 2.56
CA VAL A 135 8.62 2.65 1.80
C VAL A 135 7.24 2.20 1.34
N LEU A 136 6.20 2.88 1.81
CA LEU A 136 4.83 2.71 1.32
C LEU A 136 4.61 3.69 0.17
N ILE A 137 4.22 3.19 -0.99
CA ILE A 137 4.09 3.98 -2.21
C ILE A 137 2.68 3.84 -2.74
N VAL A 138 2.09 4.98 -3.13
CA VAL A 138 0.78 5.04 -3.79
C VAL A 138 0.91 5.87 -5.05
N ARG A 139 0.30 5.39 -6.12
CA ARG A 139 0.17 6.08 -7.40
C ARG A 139 -1.30 6.20 -7.74
N VAL A 140 -1.77 7.44 -7.91
CA VAL A 140 -3.19 7.73 -8.19
C VAL A 140 -3.33 8.15 -9.63
N ALA A 141 -4.23 7.48 -10.37
CA ALA A 141 -4.53 7.84 -11.76
C ALA A 141 -5.16 9.23 -11.83
N PRO A 142 -4.89 10.03 -12.88
CA PRO A 142 -5.44 11.38 -13.03
C PRO A 142 -6.97 11.43 -13.02
N SER A 143 -7.61 10.39 -13.55
CA SER A 143 -9.08 10.25 -13.56
C SER A 143 -9.70 10.09 -12.16
N ALA A 144 -8.91 9.70 -11.19
CA ALA A 144 -9.34 9.53 -9.79
C ALA A 144 -8.96 10.71 -8.89
N ALA A 145 -8.08 11.60 -9.39
CA ALA A 145 -7.66 12.78 -8.65
C ALA A 145 -8.78 13.84 -8.64
N VAL A 146 -9.52 13.90 -7.54
CA VAL A 146 -10.51 14.94 -7.30
C VAL A 146 -9.84 16.08 -6.52
N GLY A 147 -9.78 17.28 -7.11
CA GLY A 147 -9.15 18.45 -6.49
C GLY A 147 -7.79 18.81 -7.07
N ALA A 148 -7.13 19.79 -6.47
CA ALA A 148 -5.79 20.19 -6.88
C ALA A 148 -4.75 19.11 -6.54
N ALA A 149 -3.70 18.97 -7.35
CA ALA A 149 -2.63 17.99 -7.14
C ALA A 149 -2.02 18.05 -5.73
N THR A 150 -1.90 19.26 -5.17
CA THR A 150 -1.42 19.49 -3.80
C THR A 150 -2.36 18.96 -2.72
N GLU A 151 -3.67 19.01 -2.94
CA GLU A 151 -4.69 18.47 -2.02
C GLU A 151 -4.63 16.95 -2.02
N VAL A 152 -4.57 16.35 -3.21
CA VAL A 152 -4.41 14.89 -3.38
C VAL A 152 -3.13 14.40 -2.71
N ALA A 153 -2.00 15.05 -2.98
CA ALA A 153 -0.72 14.71 -2.37
C ALA A 153 -0.76 14.83 -0.84
N THR A 154 -1.37 15.90 -0.30
CA THR A 154 -1.49 16.10 1.15
C THR A 154 -2.34 15.02 1.79
N ALA A 155 -3.50 14.71 1.22
CA ALA A 155 -4.38 13.65 1.72
C ALA A 155 -3.68 12.29 1.72
N LEU A 156 -2.96 11.95 0.63
CA LEU A 156 -2.18 10.72 0.53
C LEU A 156 -1.07 10.65 1.58
N VAL A 157 -0.30 11.71 1.76
CA VAL A 157 0.77 11.76 2.77
C VAL A 157 0.21 11.53 4.17
N ASP A 158 -0.86 12.23 4.54
CA ASP A 158 -1.44 12.14 5.88
C ASP A 158 -2.09 10.77 6.13
N SER A 159 -2.79 10.22 5.14
CA SER A 159 -3.40 8.89 5.25
C SER A 159 -2.38 7.76 5.27
N LEU A 160 -1.31 7.83 4.46
CA LEU A 160 -0.22 6.85 4.50
C LEU A 160 0.54 6.90 5.83
N ARG A 161 0.76 8.08 6.42
CA ARG A 161 1.33 8.20 7.76
C ARG A 161 0.44 7.51 8.81
N SER A 162 -0.85 7.75 8.74
CA SER A 162 -1.82 7.12 9.64
C SER A 162 -1.86 5.61 9.47
N ALA A 163 -1.85 5.12 8.23
CA ALA A 163 -1.82 3.69 7.93
C ALA A 163 -0.48 3.05 8.36
N SER A 164 0.65 3.75 8.18
CA SER A 164 1.95 3.24 8.62
C SER A 164 2.05 3.08 10.14
N ALA A 165 1.36 3.92 10.92
CA ALA A 165 1.30 3.77 12.37
C ALA A 165 0.54 2.51 12.81
N LEU A 166 -0.40 2.00 11.99
CA LEU A 166 -1.11 0.75 12.26
C LEU A 166 -0.22 -0.49 12.11
N LEU A 167 0.96 -0.37 11.52
CA LEU A 167 1.93 -1.49 11.46
C LEU A 167 2.39 -1.94 12.85
N ASP A 168 2.26 -1.08 13.86
CA ASP A 168 2.53 -1.39 15.27
C ASP A 168 1.29 -2.00 16.00
N ASP A 169 0.12 -2.05 15.33
CA ASP A 169 -1.10 -2.75 15.76
C ASP A 169 -1.67 -3.57 14.58
N PRO A 170 -1.03 -4.71 14.24
CA PRO A 170 -1.43 -5.54 13.09
C PRO A 170 -2.89 -6.00 13.14
N ASP A 171 -3.41 -6.28 14.33
CA ASP A 171 -4.80 -6.72 14.49
C ASP A 171 -5.78 -5.62 14.08
N GLN A 172 -5.50 -4.38 14.45
CA GLN A 172 -6.32 -3.24 14.01
C GLN A 172 -6.18 -3.01 12.50
N LEU A 173 -4.97 -3.10 11.96
CA LEU A 173 -4.72 -2.96 10.53
C LEU A 173 -5.52 -3.99 9.73
N VAL A 174 -5.40 -5.28 10.08
CA VAL A 174 -6.09 -6.38 9.42
C VAL A 174 -7.62 -6.23 9.52
N ARG A 175 -8.16 -5.88 10.70
CA ARG A 175 -9.61 -5.61 10.84
C ARG A 175 -10.08 -4.50 9.88
N ARG A 176 -9.42 -3.34 9.89
CA ARG A 176 -9.79 -2.22 9.02
C ARG A 176 -9.68 -2.56 7.53
N TYR A 177 -8.68 -3.34 7.17
CA TYR A 177 -8.52 -3.78 5.78
C TYR A 177 -9.61 -4.76 5.37
N ASN A 178 -9.96 -5.73 6.22
CA ASN A 178 -11.06 -6.67 5.97
C ASN A 178 -12.38 -5.96 5.68
N ASP A 179 -12.68 -4.88 6.42
CA ASP A 179 -13.90 -4.09 6.22
C ASP A 179 -13.97 -3.42 4.85
N ARG A 180 -12.83 -3.28 4.15
CA ARG A 180 -12.71 -2.64 2.84
C ARG A 180 -12.26 -3.55 1.71
N CYS A 181 -11.89 -4.78 2.02
CA CYS A 181 -11.37 -5.72 1.03
C CYS A 181 -12.50 -6.29 0.17
N VAL A 182 -12.55 -5.88 -1.09
CA VAL A 182 -13.59 -6.29 -2.05
C VAL A 182 -13.45 -7.74 -2.51
N ASN A 183 -12.30 -8.36 -2.30
CA ASN A 183 -12.12 -9.79 -2.63
C ASN A 183 -12.89 -10.71 -1.70
N ILE A 184 -13.17 -10.29 -0.47
CA ILE A 184 -13.83 -11.13 0.53
C ILE A 184 -15.26 -11.47 0.07
N GLY A 185 -15.58 -12.76 0.11
CA GLY A 185 -16.84 -13.32 -0.38
C GLY A 185 -16.85 -13.62 -1.88
N GLN A 186 -15.82 -13.20 -2.63
CA GLN A 186 -15.74 -13.49 -4.07
C GLN A 186 -15.11 -14.86 -4.33
N ASN A 187 -15.60 -15.53 -5.38
CA ASN A 187 -14.95 -16.72 -5.92
C ASN A 187 -13.66 -16.27 -6.65
N THR A 188 -12.52 -16.79 -6.23
CA THR A 188 -11.21 -16.24 -6.59
C THR A 188 -10.27 -17.36 -7.04
N SER A 189 -9.43 -17.05 -8.03
CA SER A 189 -8.31 -17.89 -8.45
C SER A 189 -7.00 -17.12 -8.28
N ALA A 190 -6.08 -17.68 -7.50
CA ALA A 190 -4.72 -17.19 -7.35
C ALA A 190 -3.75 -18.10 -8.12
N SER A 191 -2.98 -17.53 -9.05
CA SER A 191 -1.82 -18.19 -9.66
C SER A 191 -0.59 -17.93 -8.81
N LEU A 192 0.23 -18.97 -8.58
CA LEU A 192 1.35 -18.93 -7.63
C LEU A 192 2.69 -19.16 -8.33
N LEU A 193 3.72 -18.49 -7.82
CA LEU A 193 5.11 -18.71 -8.21
C LEU A 193 5.74 -19.82 -7.32
N PRO A 194 6.63 -20.67 -7.87
CA PRO A 194 7.02 -20.76 -9.28
C PRO A 194 5.98 -21.50 -10.13
N ARG A 195 5.03 -22.19 -9.53
CA ARG A 195 3.93 -22.93 -10.19
C ARG A 195 2.84 -23.23 -9.17
N GLY A 196 1.61 -23.34 -9.65
CA GLY A 196 0.45 -23.74 -8.87
C GLY A 196 -0.68 -22.75 -8.98
N SER A 197 -1.84 -23.15 -8.48
CA SER A 197 -3.00 -22.28 -8.34
C SER A 197 -3.86 -22.71 -7.18
N VAL A 198 -4.48 -21.76 -6.50
CA VAL A 198 -5.48 -21.97 -5.45
C VAL A 198 -6.79 -21.37 -5.94
N ARG A 199 -7.91 -22.10 -5.76
CA ARG A 199 -9.24 -21.63 -6.15
C ARG A 199 -10.23 -21.86 -5.03
N GLY A 200 -11.09 -20.88 -4.82
CA GLY A 200 -12.13 -20.93 -3.80
C GLY A 200 -12.68 -19.55 -3.48
N ILE A 201 -13.36 -19.45 -2.36
CA ILE A 201 -13.90 -18.18 -1.88
C ILE A 201 -12.84 -17.50 -1.02
N ALA A 202 -12.54 -16.24 -1.32
CA ALA A 202 -11.71 -15.41 -0.44
C ALA A 202 -12.48 -15.12 0.85
N THR A 203 -11.97 -15.57 1.99
CA THR A 203 -12.69 -15.55 3.27
C THR A 203 -12.19 -14.51 4.26
N GLY A 204 -11.04 -13.91 3.99
CA GLY A 204 -10.48 -12.85 4.83
C GLY A 204 -9.00 -12.64 4.62
N ILE A 205 -8.44 -11.76 5.43
CA ILE A 205 -7.00 -11.53 5.54
C ILE A 205 -6.55 -12.12 6.88
N ASP A 206 -5.49 -12.89 6.87
CA ASP A 206 -4.92 -13.48 8.08
C ASP A 206 -4.04 -12.46 8.86
N PRO A 207 -3.60 -12.79 10.09
CA PRO A 207 -2.77 -11.87 10.88
C PRO A 207 -1.43 -11.47 10.26
N SER A 208 -0.95 -12.18 9.24
CA SER A 208 0.27 -11.82 8.50
C SER A 208 0.02 -10.85 7.35
N GLY A 209 -1.25 -10.57 7.01
CA GLY A 209 -1.66 -9.74 5.87
C GLY A 209 -1.94 -10.55 4.60
N ALA A 210 -1.80 -11.87 4.63
CA ALA A 210 -2.05 -12.75 3.51
C ALA A 210 -3.55 -12.97 3.25
N LEU A 211 -3.93 -13.15 1.97
CA LEU A 211 -5.31 -13.46 1.59
C LEU A 211 -5.62 -14.94 1.87
N VAL A 212 -6.70 -15.19 2.58
CA VAL A 212 -7.19 -16.56 2.85
C VAL A 212 -8.21 -16.95 1.79
N ILE A 213 -7.93 -18.04 1.07
CA ILE A 213 -8.85 -18.65 0.10
C ILE A 213 -9.29 -20.01 0.63
N THR A 214 -10.61 -20.21 0.77
CA THR A 214 -11.19 -21.47 1.20
C THR A 214 -11.75 -22.23 0.00
N SER A 215 -11.22 -23.43 -0.23
CA SER A 215 -11.66 -24.31 -1.32
C SER A 215 -13.08 -24.84 -1.10
N PRO A 216 -13.76 -25.38 -2.12
CA PRO A 216 -15.07 -26.03 -1.96
C PRO A 216 -15.07 -27.22 -0.99
N THR A 217 -13.91 -27.83 -0.72
CA THR A 217 -13.74 -28.93 0.25
C THR A 217 -13.55 -28.44 1.69
N GLY A 218 -13.52 -27.11 1.91
CA GLY A 218 -13.32 -26.50 3.22
C GLY A 218 -11.85 -26.31 3.63
N LEU A 219 -10.88 -26.61 2.74
CA LEU A 219 -9.48 -26.36 3.01
C LEU A 219 -9.19 -24.86 2.82
N ALA A 220 -8.69 -24.21 3.85
CA ALA A 220 -8.25 -22.81 3.81
C ALA A 220 -6.74 -22.73 3.56
N GLU A 221 -6.34 -21.89 2.63
CA GLU A 221 -4.95 -21.61 2.28
C GLU A 221 -4.68 -20.10 2.34
N SER A 222 -3.60 -19.71 3.02
CA SER A 222 -3.11 -18.32 3.06
C SER A 222 -2.18 -18.08 1.88
N ILE A 223 -2.51 -17.06 1.08
CA ILE A 223 -1.75 -16.66 -0.10
C ILE A 223 -0.97 -15.41 0.25
N ALA A 224 0.35 -15.51 0.32
CA ALA A 224 1.22 -14.38 0.60
C ALA A 224 1.63 -13.65 -0.70
N VAL A 225 1.83 -12.34 -0.63
CA VAL A 225 2.20 -11.49 -1.77
C VAL A 225 3.47 -11.97 -2.50
N PRO A 226 4.54 -12.42 -1.82
CA PRO A 226 5.77 -12.85 -2.50
C PRO A 226 5.61 -14.06 -3.42
N ILE A 227 4.60 -14.91 -3.17
CA ILE A 227 4.33 -16.08 -4.02
C ILE A 227 3.19 -15.86 -5.01
N LEU A 228 2.49 -14.73 -4.92
CA LEU A 228 1.39 -14.42 -5.82
C LEU A 228 1.91 -13.94 -7.18
N ASP A 229 1.51 -14.61 -8.26
CA ASP A 229 1.65 -14.14 -9.63
C ASP A 229 0.45 -13.27 -10.03
N GLN A 230 -0.73 -13.86 -10.09
CA GLN A 230 -1.98 -13.19 -10.49
C GLN A 230 -3.15 -13.57 -9.58
N LEU A 231 -4.09 -12.64 -9.41
CA LEU A 231 -5.33 -12.84 -8.70
C LEU A 231 -6.51 -12.41 -9.58
N HIS A 232 -7.48 -13.30 -9.75
CA HIS A 232 -8.67 -13.05 -10.55
C HIS A 232 -9.94 -13.45 -9.81
N ALA A 233 -11.00 -12.63 -9.91
CA ALA A 233 -12.34 -13.08 -9.60
C ALA A 233 -12.79 -14.06 -10.69
N ILE A 234 -13.55 -15.09 -10.30
CA ILE A 234 -14.10 -16.11 -11.21
C ILE A 234 -15.61 -16.01 -11.11
N ASP A 235 -16.29 -16.03 -12.25
CA ASP A 235 -17.75 -16.08 -12.34
C ASP A 235 -18.30 -17.45 -11.89
#